data_f7f78432498eaffbce1d60a2eca685ec
#
_entry.id   f7f78432498eaffbce1d60a2eca685ec
#
_cell.length_a   1.000
_cell.length_b   1.000
_cell.length_c   1.000
_cell.angle_alpha   90.00
_cell.angle_beta   90.00
_cell.angle_gamma   90.00
#
_symmetry.space_group_name_H-M   'P 1'
#
loop_
_entity.id
_entity.type
_entity.pdbx_description
1 polymer ?
#
loop_
_entity_poly.entity_id
_entity_poly.type
_entity_poly.pdbx_seq_one_letter_code
_entity_poly.pdbx_strand_id
1 'polypeptide(L)'
;FYTTEYDLVHAEDAAGLSIDHPWEECRGIGTSFGYNRNEDLSNYSSSEELVHILIDKVARGGNLLLNVGPTADGRSPVIMQQRLQDIGDWMAVNGEAIYGTRKWKDAPKVTAETKTYFTAKGKDLYVLSTEFPAEPLKIEGVNPVGKVSLLGSDFEVDFSQSGKAIRIDVPAITPANNPGDHAWVFKLEGAL
;
A
#
# COMPACT_ATOMS: atom_id res chain seq x y z
N PHE A 1 5.75 17.88 11.90
CA PHE A 1 5.67 17.30 10.56
C PHE A 1 7.07 17.14 10.00
N TYR A 2 7.40 15.95 9.53
CA TYR A 2 8.71 15.67 8.93
C TYR A 2 8.51 15.27 7.48
N THR A 3 9.38 15.77 6.61
CA THR A 3 9.47 15.36 5.21
C THR A 3 10.75 14.57 5.01
N THR A 4 10.67 13.43 4.35
CA THR A 4 11.84 12.63 3.96
C THR A 4 11.89 12.54 2.44
N GLU A 5 13.04 12.20 1.90
CA GLU A 5 13.24 11.97 0.48
C GLU A 5 13.74 10.54 0.28
N TYR A 6 13.18 9.81 -0.70
CA TYR A 6 13.64 8.50 -1.15
C TYR A 6 14.07 7.53 -0.04
N ASP A 7 13.12 6.81 0.54
CA ASP A 7 13.36 5.70 1.48
C ASP A 7 14.16 6.03 2.76
N LEU A 8 14.41 7.29 3.07
CA LEU A 8 15.09 7.69 4.31
C LEU A 8 14.34 7.24 5.58
N VAL A 9 13.08 6.85 5.44
CA VAL A 9 12.27 6.30 6.54
C VAL A 9 12.72 4.90 6.97
N HIS A 10 13.47 4.17 6.15
CA HIS A 10 14.12 2.94 6.57
C HIS A 10 15.26 3.18 7.57
N ALA A 11 15.69 4.42 7.69
CA ALA A 11 16.66 4.86 8.69
C ALA A 11 15.99 5.13 10.05
N GLU A 12 15.07 4.28 10.52
CA GLU A 12 14.56 4.32 11.90
C GLU A 12 15.74 4.36 12.91
N ASP A 13 16.88 3.80 12.53
CA ASP A 13 18.10 3.76 13.31
C ASP A 13 19.06 4.93 13.04
N ALA A 14 18.91 5.68 11.95
CA ALA A 14 19.95 6.61 11.50
C ALA A 14 19.78 8.06 11.96
N ALA A 15 18.59 8.49 12.40
CA ALA A 15 18.37 9.90 12.65
C ALA A 15 17.57 10.26 13.92
N GLY A 16 17.19 9.29 14.75
CA GLY A 16 16.32 9.57 15.90
C GLY A 16 14.96 10.17 15.50
N LEU A 17 14.53 9.95 14.26
CA LEU A 17 13.23 10.37 13.76
C LEU A 17 12.18 9.50 14.41
N SER A 18 11.40 10.08 15.32
CA SER A 18 10.23 9.41 15.86
C SER A 18 9.14 9.37 14.79
N ILE A 19 8.72 8.17 14.39
CA ILE A 19 7.55 7.93 13.53
C ILE A 19 6.22 8.22 14.25
N ASP A 20 6.27 8.66 15.50
CA ASP A 20 5.09 9.07 16.27
C ASP A 20 4.55 10.44 15.84
N HIS A 21 5.28 11.15 15.00
CA HIS A 21 4.85 12.42 14.41
C HIS A 21 4.36 12.21 12.97
N PRO A 22 3.39 13.02 12.50
CA PRO A 22 3.02 13.03 11.09
C PRO A 22 4.25 13.28 10.20
N TRP A 23 4.43 12.44 9.20
CA TRP A 23 5.54 12.53 8.26
C TRP A 23 5.08 12.24 6.82
N GLU A 24 5.90 12.62 5.87
CA GLU A 24 5.65 12.46 4.44
C GLU A 24 6.96 12.11 3.74
N GLU A 25 6.91 11.13 2.85
CA GLU A 25 8.00 10.89 1.92
C GLU A 25 7.71 11.61 0.61
N CYS A 26 8.67 12.43 0.16
CA CYS A 26 8.65 13.08 -1.14
C CYS A 26 9.60 12.36 -2.08
N ARG A 27 9.08 11.88 -3.24
CA ARG A 27 9.89 11.21 -4.26
C ARG A 27 9.37 11.43 -5.66
N GLY A 28 10.25 11.34 -6.66
CA GLY A 28 9.87 11.35 -8.06
C GLY A 28 9.34 10.00 -8.55
N ILE A 29 8.59 10.00 -9.63
CA ILE A 29 8.26 8.77 -10.40
C ILE A 29 9.53 8.21 -11.08
N GLY A 30 10.43 9.09 -11.52
CA GLY A 30 11.75 8.76 -12.04
C GLY A 30 12.86 9.02 -11.02
N THR A 31 14.10 8.86 -11.47
CA THR A 31 15.30 9.13 -10.65
C THR A 31 15.58 10.62 -10.43
N SER A 32 14.97 11.49 -11.25
CA SER A 32 15.09 12.95 -11.14
C SER A 32 13.77 13.56 -10.64
N PHE A 33 13.85 14.62 -9.81
CA PHE A 33 12.65 15.38 -9.43
C PHE A 33 12.06 16.18 -10.59
N GLY A 34 12.91 16.81 -11.40
CA GLY A 34 12.48 17.55 -12.60
C GLY A 34 12.50 16.70 -13.85
N TYR A 35 11.96 17.23 -14.95
CA TYR A 35 12.07 16.57 -16.24
C TYR A 35 13.55 16.44 -16.66
N ASN A 36 13.96 15.21 -16.92
CA ASN A 36 15.31 14.89 -17.38
C ASN A 36 15.19 14.12 -18.71
N ARG A 37 15.57 14.77 -19.82
CA ARG A 37 15.48 14.16 -21.17
C ARG A 37 16.44 12.97 -21.38
N ASN A 38 17.40 12.77 -20.48
CA ASN A 38 18.34 11.65 -20.55
C ASN A 38 17.83 10.39 -19.82
N GLU A 39 16.70 10.49 -19.13
CA GLU A 39 16.05 9.32 -18.52
C GLU A 39 15.37 8.47 -19.59
N ASP A 40 15.58 7.17 -19.52
CA ASP A 40 14.86 6.15 -20.26
C ASP A 40 13.90 5.35 -19.33
N LEU A 41 13.23 4.34 -19.87
CA LEU A 41 12.24 3.57 -19.11
C LEU A 41 12.83 2.88 -17.86
N SER A 42 14.14 2.58 -17.85
CA SER A 42 14.78 1.96 -16.70
C SER A 42 14.99 2.91 -15.51
N ASN A 43 14.84 4.21 -15.75
CA ASN A 43 14.94 5.24 -14.70
C ASN A 43 13.60 5.51 -14.00
N TYR A 44 12.50 4.96 -14.53
CA TYR A 44 11.17 5.17 -13.97
C TYR A 44 10.73 3.94 -13.17
N SER A 45 10.21 4.17 -11.98
CA SER A 45 9.56 3.11 -11.21
C SER A 45 8.38 2.51 -11.98
N SER A 46 8.18 1.22 -11.87
CA SER A 46 7.00 0.54 -12.39
C SER A 46 5.74 0.95 -11.62
N SER A 47 4.56 0.71 -12.18
CA SER A 47 3.30 0.96 -11.49
C SER A 47 3.18 0.09 -10.23
N GLU A 48 3.65 -1.15 -10.30
CA GLU A 48 3.71 -2.07 -9.17
C GLU A 48 4.56 -1.51 -8.03
N GLU A 49 5.81 -1.08 -8.33
CA GLU A 49 6.69 -0.47 -7.33
C GLU A 49 6.08 0.76 -6.69
N LEU A 50 5.42 1.62 -7.47
CA LEU A 50 4.79 2.83 -6.94
C LEU A 50 3.59 2.53 -6.03
N VAL A 51 2.78 1.53 -6.37
CA VAL A 51 1.69 1.06 -5.49
C VAL A 51 2.26 0.46 -4.21
N HIS A 52 3.31 -0.36 -4.30
CA HIS A 52 3.97 -0.94 -3.12
C HIS A 52 4.59 0.12 -2.20
N ILE A 53 5.20 1.16 -2.78
CA ILE A 53 5.72 2.31 -2.03
C ILE A 53 4.58 3.04 -1.30
N LEU A 54 3.46 3.32 -1.98
CA LEU A 54 2.29 3.94 -1.35
C LEU A 54 1.79 3.12 -0.17
N ILE A 55 1.64 1.82 -0.34
CA ILE A 55 1.22 0.89 0.72
C ILE A 55 2.20 0.93 1.91
N ASP A 56 3.51 0.81 1.66
CA ASP A 56 4.53 0.84 2.70
C ASP A 56 4.46 2.14 3.52
N LYS A 57 4.42 3.31 2.85
CA LYS A 57 4.43 4.60 3.55
C LYS A 57 3.17 4.79 4.40
N VAL A 58 1.99 4.47 3.86
CA VAL A 58 0.72 4.62 4.58
C VAL A 58 0.62 3.63 5.74
N ALA A 59 1.02 2.37 5.55
CA ALA A 59 1.02 1.37 6.62
C ALA A 59 1.96 1.72 7.79
N ARG A 60 3.03 2.47 7.52
CA ARG A 60 3.94 3.02 8.55
C ARG A 60 3.38 4.29 9.21
N GLY A 61 2.25 4.83 8.75
CA GLY A 61 1.60 6.03 9.30
C GLY A 61 2.06 7.33 8.66
N GLY A 62 2.72 7.27 7.50
CA GLY A 62 3.13 8.42 6.70
C GLY A 62 2.19 8.75 5.56
N ASN A 63 2.56 9.77 4.80
CA ASN A 63 1.97 10.15 3.52
C ASN A 63 3.00 10.01 2.41
N LEU A 64 2.53 9.89 1.18
CA LEU A 64 3.37 9.91 -0.01
C LEU A 64 3.08 11.16 -0.84
N LEU A 65 4.10 11.96 -1.09
CA LEU A 65 4.10 13.03 -2.08
C LEU A 65 4.84 12.55 -3.33
N LEU A 66 4.08 12.11 -4.34
CA LEU A 66 4.66 11.62 -5.58
C LEU A 66 4.80 12.77 -6.59
N ASN A 67 6.04 13.12 -6.89
CA ASN A 67 6.38 14.24 -7.77
C ASN A 67 6.44 13.80 -9.24
N VAL A 68 6.00 14.70 -10.11
CA VAL A 68 6.11 14.60 -11.57
C VAL A 68 6.93 15.75 -12.12
N GLY A 69 7.73 15.49 -13.17
CA GLY A 69 8.55 16.49 -13.85
C GLY A 69 7.96 16.86 -15.20
N PRO A 70 7.17 17.94 -15.34
CA PRO A 70 6.66 18.36 -16.64
C PRO A 70 7.79 18.89 -17.53
N THR A 71 7.63 18.69 -18.83
CA THR A 71 8.50 19.27 -19.87
C THR A 71 8.41 20.80 -19.90
N ALA A 72 9.33 21.47 -20.59
CA ALA A 72 9.37 22.94 -20.67
C ALA A 72 8.09 23.57 -21.30
N ASP A 73 7.34 22.81 -22.08
CA ASP A 73 6.05 23.22 -22.63
C ASP A 73 4.85 22.82 -21.74
N GLY A 74 5.11 22.39 -20.50
CA GLY A 74 4.10 22.13 -19.48
C GLY A 74 3.39 20.78 -19.60
N ARG A 75 3.86 19.86 -20.42
CA ARG A 75 3.27 18.53 -20.58
C ARG A 75 3.95 17.52 -19.67
N SER A 76 3.17 16.66 -19.02
CA SER A 76 3.72 15.50 -18.34
C SER A 76 4.16 14.44 -19.35
N PRO A 77 5.35 13.86 -19.21
CA PRO A 77 5.80 12.74 -20.05
C PRO A 77 4.79 11.59 -20.04
N VAL A 78 4.62 10.93 -21.19
CA VAL A 78 3.63 9.84 -21.35
C VAL A 78 3.82 8.74 -20.32
N ILE A 79 5.07 8.38 -20.00
CA ILE A 79 5.38 7.37 -18.99
C ILE A 79 4.85 7.76 -17.59
N MET A 80 4.98 9.04 -17.21
CA MET A 80 4.46 9.53 -15.94
C MET A 80 2.93 9.51 -15.91
N GLN A 81 2.29 9.91 -17.04
CA GLN A 81 0.83 9.83 -17.17
C GLN A 81 0.34 8.39 -16.99
N GLN A 82 1.01 7.42 -17.63
CA GLN A 82 0.67 6.01 -17.52
C GLN A 82 0.77 5.52 -16.07
N ARG A 83 1.88 5.83 -15.37
CA ARG A 83 2.06 5.43 -13.98
C ARG A 83 0.97 6.02 -13.06
N LEU A 84 0.62 7.30 -13.26
CA LEU A 84 -0.45 7.94 -12.49
C LEU A 84 -1.82 7.30 -12.76
N GLN A 85 -2.10 6.92 -14.02
CA GLN A 85 -3.35 6.24 -14.37
C GLN A 85 -3.42 4.86 -13.69
N ASP A 86 -2.36 4.07 -13.77
CA ASP A 86 -2.31 2.73 -13.17
C ASP A 86 -2.50 2.79 -11.64
N ILE A 87 -1.86 3.77 -10.97
CA ILE A 87 -2.07 4.01 -9.53
C ILE A 87 -3.51 4.43 -9.27
N GLY A 88 -4.07 5.31 -10.12
CA GLY A 88 -5.45 5.77 -10.02
C GLY A 88 -6.46 4.62 -10.15
N ASP A 89 -6.25 3.71 -11.08
CA ASP A 89 -7.10 2.54 -11.29
C ASP A 89 -7.02 1.59 -10.07
N TRP A 90 -5.84 1.34 -9.53
CA TRP A 90 -5.69 0.59 -8.29
C TRP A 90 -6.39 1.27 -7.10
N MET A 91 -6.25 2.60 -6.98
CA MET A 91 -6.89 3.39 -5.92
C MET A 91 -8.42 3.44 -6.06
N ALA A 92 -8.97 3.36 -7.27
CA ALA A 92 -10.42 3.30 -7.50
C ALA A 92 -11.04 2.07 -6.82
N VAL A 93 -10.30 0.97 -6.73
CA VAL A 93 -10.73 -0.27 -6.07
C VAL A 93 -10.35 -0.27 -4.59
N ASN A 94 -9.11 0.10 -4.26
CA ASN A 94 -8.52 -0.15 -2.95
C ASN A 94 -8.37 1.11 -2.07
N GLY A 95 -8.82 2.27 -2.54
CA GLY A 95 -8.57 3.56 -1.89
C GLY A 95 -9.16 3.68 -0.48
N GLU A 96 -10.18 2.89 -0.12
CA GLU A 96 -10.71 2.90 1.24
C GLU A 96 -9.69 2.40 2.29
N ALA A 97 -8.74 1.55 1.86
CA ALA A 97 -7.66 1.03 2.69
C ALA A 97 -6.48 2.03 2.83
N ILE A 98 -6.51 3.13 2.07
CA ILE A 98 -5.48 4.17 2.05
C ILE A 98 -6.02 5.46 2.65
N TYR A 99 -7.14 5.99 2.11
CA TYR A 99 -7.67 7.29 2.51
C TYR A 99 -8.30 7.29 3.91
N GLY A 100 -7.81 8.18 4.76
CA GLY A 100 -8.34 8.38 6.11
C GLY A 100 -8.00 7.26 7.08
N THR A 101 -7.07 6.40 6.72
CA THR A 101 -6.58 5.31 7.57
C THR A 101 -5.50 5.79 8.54
N ARG A 102 -5.11 4.90 9.44
CA ARG A 102 -4.01 5.06 10.38
C ARG A 102 -3.19 3.77 10.43
N LYS A 103 -1.94 3.88 10.82
CA LYS A 103 -1.12 2.71 11.19
C LYS A 103 -1.85 1.86 12.23
N TRP A 104 -1.90 0.56 12.02
CA TRP A 104 -2.36 -0.35 13.07
C TRP A 104 -1.25 -0.51 14.12
N LYS A 105 -1.59 -0.23 15.39
CA LYS A 105 -0.62 -0.20 16.50
C LYS A 105 0.02 -1.57 16.80
N ASP A 106 -0.72 -2.66 16.55
CA ASP A 106 -0.29 -4.02 16.81
C ASP A 106 0.25 -4.71 15.53
N ALA A 107 0.46 -3.95 14.45
CA ALA A 107 1.04 -4.47 13.21
C ALA A 107 2.47 -5.01 13.45
N PRO A 108 2.83 -6.13 12.80
CA PRO A 108 4.20 -6.59 12.77
C PRO A 108 5.16 -5.51 12.27
N LYS A 109 6.41 -5.55 12.74
CA LYS A 109 7.44 -4.62 12.25
C LYS A 109 7.66 -4.84 10.75
N VAL A 110 7.62 -3.75 9.98
CA VAL A 110 7.90 -3.77 8.55
C VAL A 110 9.41 -3.90 8.32
N THR A 111 9.80 -4.81 7.44
CA THR A 111 11.19 -5.05 6.99
C THR A 111 11.24 -5.02 5.47
N ALA A 112 12.41 -5.13 4.88
CA ALA A 112 12.58 -5.23 3.42
C ALA A 112 11.89 -6.47 2.80
N GLU A 113 11.64 -7.50 3.61
CA GLU A 113 11.01 -8.75 3.19
C GLU A 113 9.49 -8.77 3.42
N THR A 114 8.93 -7.69 3.98
CA THR A 114 7.50 -7.60 4.28
C THR A 114 6.69 -7.59 2.99
N LYS A 115 5.70 -8.50 2.91
CA LYS A 115 4.76 -8.60 1.78
C LYS A 115 3.32 -8.30 2.20
N THR A 116 3.06 -8.21 3.49
CA THR A 116 1.74 -7.97 4.05
C THR A 116 1.79 -6.79 5.00
N TYR A 117 0.98 -5.79 4.72
CA TYR A 117 0.89 -4.53 5.43
C TYR A 117 -0.48 -4.34 6.05
N PHE A 118 -0.60 -3.39 6.97
CA PHE A 118 -1.84 -3.18 7.72
C PHE A 118 -2.16 -1.70 7.84
N THR A 119 -3.43 -1.35 7.58
CA THR A 119 -3.99 -0.04 7.90
C THR A 119 -5.30 -0.19 8.66
N ALA A 120 -5.63 0.80 9.48
CA ALA A 120 -6.79 0.80 10.34
C ALA A 120 -7.70 1.99 10.05
N LYS A 121 -9.03 1.78 10.03
CA LYS A 121 -10.01 2.84 9.85
C LYS A 121 -11.26 2.58 10.68
N GLY A 122 -11.48 3.38 11.71
CA GLY A 122 -12.57 3.14 12.64
C GLY A 122 -12.38 1.82 13.39
N LYS A 123 -13.27 0.86 13.16
CA LYS A 123 -13.19 -0.50 13.71
C LYS A 123 -12.67 -1.53 12.72
N ASP A 124 -12.40 -1.13 11.49
CA ASP A 124 -12.00 -2.04 10.41
C ASP A 124 -10.48 -2.08 10.27
N LEU A 125 -9.98 -3.28 10.01
CA LEU A 125 -8.59 -3.55 9.68
C LEU A 125 -8.50 -3.92 8.20
N TYR A 126 -7.54 -3.32 7.50
CA TYR A 126 -7.20 -3.68 6.12
C TYR A 126 -5.86 -4.39 6.09
N VAL A 127 -5.83 -5.50 5.37
CA VAL A 127 -4.64 -6.32 5.14
C VAL A 127 -4.25 -6.16 3.68
N LEU A 128 -3.17 -5.46 3.43
CA LEU A 128 -2.70 -5.12 2.08
C LEU A 128 -1.54 -6.06 1.73
N SER A 129 -1.71 -6.87 0.71
CA SER A 129 -0.71 -7.84 0.29
C SER A 129 -0.12 -7.42 -1.05
N THR A 130 1.18 -7.19 -1.10
CA THR A 130 1.92 -6.78 -2.31
C THR A 130 2.22 -7.97 -3.24
N GLU A 131 2.02 -9.18 -2.77
CA GLU A 131 1.97 -10.40 -3.58
C GLU A 131 0.66 -11.11 -3.26
N PHE A 132 0.02 -11.74 -4.26
CA PHE A 132 -1.19 -12.51 -3.98
C PHE A 132 -0.82 -13.71 -3.09
N PRO A 133 -1.44 -13.84 -1.90
CA PRO A 133 -1.03 -14.87 -0.95
C PRO A 133 -1.27 -16.28 -1.50
N ALA A 134 -0.24 -17.11 -1.54
CA ALA A 134 -0.35 -18.52 -1.92
C ALA A 134 -0.89 -19.40 -0.79
N GLU A 135 -0.79 -18.92 0.45
CA GLU A 135 -1.19 -19.63 1.66
C GLU A 135 -2.19 -18.78 2.45
N PRO A 136 -3.03 -19.40 3.30
CA PRO A 136 -3.94 -18.67 4.17
C PRO A 136 -3.23 -17.64 5.05
N LEU A 137 -3.80 -16.44 5.12
CA LEU A 137 -3.29 -15.37 5.96
C LEU A 137 -3.64 -15.64 7.42
N LYS A 138 -2.66 -15.49 8.32
CA LYS A 138 -2.84 -15.62 9.76
C LYS A 138 -2.50 -14.28 10.42
N ILE A 139 -3.46 -13.74 11.17
CA ILE A 139 -3.33 -12.43 11.81
C ILE A 139 -3.70 -12.59 13.28
N GLU A 140 -2.87 -12.05 14.15
CA GLU A 140 -3.08 -12.06 15.60
C GLU A 140 -3.45 -10.65 16.10
N GLY A 141 -4.03 -10.57 17.28
CA GLY A 141 -4.35 -9.30 17.94
C GLY A 141 -5.68 -8.67 17.53
N VAL A 142 -6.49 -9.35 16.70
CA VAL A 142 -7.79 -8.84 16.25
C VAL A 142 -8.94 -9.24 17.16
N ASN A 143 -9.95 -8.38 17.26
CA ASN A 143 -11.23 -8.71 17.90
C ASN A 143 -12.06 -9.66 17.01
N PRO A 144 -13.20 -10.18 17.50
CA PRO A 144 -14.10 -10.98 16.67
C PRO A 144 -14.53 -10.23 15.41
N VAL A 145 -14.20 -10.81 14.26
CA VAL A 145 -14.45 -10.24 12.93
C VAL A 145 -15.86 -10.62 12.47
N GLY A 146 -16.61 -9.62 12.00
CA GLY A 146 -17.97 -9.85 11.49
C GLY A 146 -17.99 -10.39 10.06
N LYS A 147 -17.09 -9.89 9.22
CA LYS A 147 -16.98 -10.25 7.80
C LYS A 147 -15.56 -10.04 7.30
N VAL A 148 -15.13 -10.87 6.36
CA VAL A 148 -13.93 -10.66 5.56
C VAL A 148 -14.32 -10.52 4.10
N SER A 149 -13.75 -9.54 3.41
CA SER A 149 -13.96 -9.34 1.98
C SER A 149 -12.65 -9.01 1.28
N LEU A 150 -12.51 -9.41 0.02
CA LEU A 150 -11.44 -8.99 -0.88
C LEU A 150 -11.97 -7.80 -1.69
N LEU A 151 -11.33 -6.62 -1.55
CA LEU A 151 -11.79 -5.40 -2.23
C LEU A 151 -11.78 -5.59 -3.75
N GLY A 152 -12.78 -5.02 -4.41
CA GLY A 152 -12.97 -5.15 -5.87
C GLY A 152 -13.54 -6.49 -6.32
N SER A 153 -13.93 -7.35 -5.40
CA SER A 153 -14.54 -8.64 -5.72
C SER A 153 -15.85 -8.86 -4.97
N ASP A 154 -16.73 -9.70 -5.53
CA ASP A 154 -17.96 -10.18 -4.90
C ASP A 154 -17.72 -11.53 -4.19
N PHE A 155 -16.48 -11.94 -4.00
CA PHE A 155 -16.18 -13.21 -3.34
C PHE A 155 -16.61 -13.20 -1.89
N GLU A 156 -17.22 -14.28 -1.48
CA GLU A 156 -17.29 -14.65 -0.08
C GLU A 156 -15.93 -15.20 0.33
N VAL A 157 -15.29 -14.56 1.29
CA VAL A 157 -13.97 -14.96 1.80
C VAL A 157 -14.17 -15.73 3.08
N ASP A 158 -13.87 -17.03 3.03
CA ASP A 158 -13.95 -17.90 4.20
C ASP A 158 -12.86 -17.56 5.20
N PHE A 159 -13.22 -17.62 6.47
CA PHE A 159 -12.28 -17.43 7.55
C PHE A 159 -12.65 -18.24 8.79
N SER A 160 -11.68 -18.50 9.63
CA SER A 160 -11.88 -19.09 10.96
C SER A 160 -11.18 -18.27 12.02
N GLN A 161 -11.78 -18.13 13.19
CA GLN A 161 -11.21 -17.35 14.28
C GLN A 161 -11.19 -18.14 15.59
N SER A 162 -10.08 -18.03 16.32
CA SER A 162 -9.89 -18.59 17.65
C SER A 162 -9.31 -17.52 18.58
N GLY A 163 -10.14 -17.02 19.50
CA GLY A 163 -9.75 -15.90 20.36
C GLY A 163 -9.42 -14.65 19.53
N LYS A 164 -8.20 -14.14 19.66
CA LYS A 164 -7.70 -12.97 18.93
C LYS A 164 -6.90 -13.33 17.66
N ALA A 165 -6.87 -14.58 17.26
CA ALA A 165 -6.22 -15.02 16.04
C ALA A 165 -7.24 -15.37 14.96
N ILE A 166 -7.10 -14.80 13.78
CA ILE A 166 -7.90 -15.10 12.59
C ILE A 166 -7.04 -15.76 11.52
N ARG A 167 -7.62 -16.74 10.85
CA ARG A 167 -7.10 -17.37 9.64
C ARG A 167 -8.08 -17.06 8.51
N ILE A 168 -7.58 -16.46 7.45
CA ILE A 168 -8.32 -16.11 6.23
C ILE A 168 -7.93 -17.11 5.16
N ASP A 169 -8.89 -17.83 4.61
CA ASP A 169 -8.68 -18.73 3.50
C ASP A 169 -8.72 -17.90 2.19
N VAL A 170 -7.58 -17.85 1.52
CA VAL A 170 -7.43 -17.00 0.32
C VAL A 170 -8.23 -17.63 -0.84
N PRO A 171 -9.16 -16.89 -1.47
CA PRO A 171 -9.94 -17.42 -2.56
C PRO A 171 -9.07 -17.66 -3.80
N ALA A 172 -9.40 -18.66 -4.59
CA ALA A 172 -8.74 -18.88 -5.88
C ALA A 172 -9.13 -17.78 -6.87
N ILE A 173 -8.16 -17.02 -7.37
CA ILE A 173 -8.38 -16.04 -8.43
C ILE A 173 -7.89 -16.57 -9.78
N THR A 174 -8.59 -16.14 -10.82
CA THR A 174 -8.31 -16.45 -12.23
C THR A 174 -8.28 -15.14 -13.02
N PRO A 175 -7.79 -15.10 -14.26
CA PRO A 175 -7.88 -13.89 -15.07
C PRO A 175 -9.29 -13.31 -15.26
N ALA A 176 -10.33 -14.15 -15.08
CA ALA A 176 -11.72 -13.73 -15.25
C ALA A 176 -12.32 -13.06 -13.99
N ASN A 177 -11.73 -13.28 -12.82
CA ASN A 177 -12.25 -12.82 -11.53
C ASN A 177 -11.21 -12.10 -10.66
N ASN A 178 -10.05 -11.77 -11.23
CA ASN A 178 -9.02 -10.99 -10.54
C ASN A 178 -9.55 -9.56 -10.30
N PRO A 179 -9.62 -9.08 -9.04
CA PRO A 179 -10.15 -7.75 -8.74
C PRO A 179 -9.19 -6.62 -9.09
N GLY A 180 -7.94 -6.89 -9.43
CA GLY A 180 -6.95 -5.88 -9.77
C GLY A 180 -5.53 -6.43 -9.82
N ASP A 181 -4.59 -5.55 -10.16
CA ASP A 181 -3.17 -5.83 -10.28
C ASP A 181 -2.38 -5.15 -9.15
N HIS A 182 -1.11 -5.49 -9.03
CA HIS A 182 -0.10 -4.89 -8.16
C HIS A 182 -0.22 -5.22 -6.67
N ALA A 183 -1.40 -5.17 -6.07
CA ALA A 183 -1.62 -5.52 -4.66
C ALA A 183 -3.10 -5.81 -4.37
N TRP A 184 -3.36 -6.68 -3.41
CA TRP A 184 -4.69 -7.16 -3.02
C TRP A 184 -4.99 -6.78 -1.58
N VAL A 185 -6.23 -6.36 -1.32
CA VAL A 185 -6.61 -5.85 -0.01
C VAL A 185 -7.77 -6.64 0.57
N PHE A 186 -7.55 -7.25 1.73
CA PHE A 186 -8.60 -7.89 2.52
C PHE A 186 -9.08 -6.91 3.59
N LYS A 187 -10.39 -6.71 3.66
CA LYS A 187 -11.04 -5.90 4.70
C LYS A 187 -11.62 -6.82 5.77
N LEU A 188 -11.30 -6.57 7.02
CA LEU A 188 -11.79 -7.25 8.21
C LEU A 188 -12.70 -6.31 8.98
N GLU A 189 -14.02 -6.52 8.90
CA GLU A 189 -14.99 -5.64 9.53
C GLU A 189 -15.09 -5.89 11.04
N GLY A 190 -14.90 -4.84 11.83
CA GLY A 190 -15.02 -4.88 13.28
C GLY A 190 -13.81 -5.49 14.00
N ALA A 191 -12.69 -5.67 13.32
CA ALA A 191 -11.48 -6.33 13.84
C ALA A 191 -10.73 -5.55 14.95
N LEU A 192 -11.03 -4.26 15.18
CA LEU A 192 -10.31 -3.37 16.09
C LEU A 192 -11.15 -2.90 17.27
#